data_084a32a3395b70797086caf0f8b7803f
#
_entry.id   084a32a3395b70797086caf0f8b7803f
#
_cell.length_a   1.000
_cell.length_b   1.000
_cell.length_c   1.000
_cell.angle_alpha   90.00
_cell.angle_beta   90.00
_cell.angle_gamma   90.00
#
_symmetry.space_group_name_H-M   'P 1'
#
loop_
_entity.id
_entity.type
_entity.pdbx_description
1 polymer ?
#
loop_
_entity_poly.entity_id
_entity_poly.type
_entity_poly.pdbx_seq_one_letter_code
_entity_poly.pdbx_strand_id
1 'polypeptide(L)'
;MFAVFVILPQFCLILLGYLLTKRPSFAKKDFWNVTEKLVFYVLFPPLIFLSVAKANLQIGQCSYFLLISISAMSIAVITAWLANFLIKESQWTKWSIFHCGFRFNTYIGFAICSTLFGDKGIAYLSLLIACWVPLSNVIATVGLVHASRLSGSENCGKRKNFLVAVLSNPLILATLLGLVVQSINSLSIK
;
A
#
# COMPACT_ATOMS: atom_id res chain seq x y z
N MET A 1 -13.12 3.10 -23.96
CA MET A 1 -13.90 4.18 -23.31
C MET A 1 -14.13 3.93 -21.80
N PHE A 2 -14.51 2.73 -21.37
CA PHE A 2 -14.78 2.42 -19.95
C PHE A 2 -13.61 2.76 -19.00
N ALA A 3 -12.37 2.37 -19.34
CA ALA A 3 -11.19 2.67 -18.54
C ALA A 3 -10.96 4.18 -18.30
N VAL A 4 -11.29 5.01 -19.27
CA VAL A 4 -11.17 6.47 -19.15
C VAL A 4 -12.15 7.00 -18.12
N PHE A 5 -13.39 6.53 -18.10
CA PHE A 5 -14.39 6.95 -17.10
C PHE A 5 -14.03 6.53 -15.69
N VAL A 6 -13.32 5.43 -15.51
CA VAL A 6 -12.83 4.97 -14.20
C VAL A 6 -11.65 5.80 -13.73
N ILE A 7 -10.73 6.15 -14.62
CA ILE A 7 -9.47 6.82 -14.25
C ILE A 7 -9.63 8.35 -14.22
N LEU A 8 -10.50 8.92 -15.07
CA LEU A 8 -10.68 10.36 -15.21
C LEU A 8 -11.02 11.07 -13.90
N PRO A 9 -11.97 10.59 -13.07
CA PRO A 9 -12.28 11.24 -11.78
C PRO A 9 -11.07 11.30 -10.85
N GLN A 10 -10.25 10.23 -10.83
CA GLN A 10 -9.04 10.17 -10.01
C GLN A 10 -7.99 11.18 -10.49
N PHE A 11 -7.84 11.29 -11.81
CA PHE A 11 -6.95 12.29 -12.42
C PHE A 11 -7.41 13.71 -12.13
N CYS A 12 -8.72 13.97 -12.20
CA CYS A 12 -9.28 15.27 -11.85
C CYS A 12 -9.03 15.63 -10.36
N LEU A 13 -9.14 14.67 -9.44
CA LEU A 13 -8.84 14.88 -8.03
C LEU A 13 -7.35 15.18 -7.80
N ILE A 14 -6.44 14.50 -8.51
CA ILE A 14 -5.00 14.79 -8.46
C ILE A 14 -4.72 16.20 -8.97
N LEU A 15 -5.35 16.58 -10.11
CA LEU A 15 -5.22 17.90 -10.69
C LEU A 15 -5.77 18.99 -9.74
N LEU A 16 -6.92 18.72 -9.12
CA LEU A 16 -7.50 19.60 -8.10
C LEU A 16 -6.53 19.78 -6.92
N GLY A 17 -5.96 18.68 -6.40
CA GLY A 17 -4.95 18.73 -5.36
C GLY A 17 -3.75 19.60 -5.76
N TYR A 18 -3.24 19.42 -6.99
CA TYR A 18 -2.16 20.25 -7.51
C TYR A 18 -2.56 21.73 -7.62
N LEU A 19 -3.75 22.05 -8.09
CA LEU A 19 -4.24 23.43 -8.16
C LEU A 19 -4.39 24.05 -6.77
N LEU A 20 -4.83 23.28 -5.78
CA LEU A 20 -4.92 23.73 -4.38
C LEU A 20 -3.54 24.11 -3.82
N THR A 21 -2.47 23.40 -4.17
CA THR A 21 -1.11 23.76 -3.72
C THR A 21 -0.66 25.16 -4.20
N LYS A 22 -1.27 25.68 -5.27
CA LYS A 22 -1.03 27.05 -5.77
C LYS A 22 -1.67 28.13 -4.90
N ARG A 23 -2.62 27.79 -4.04
CA ARG A 23 -3.28 28.72 -3.14
C ARG A 23 -2.47 28.91 -1.86
N PRO A 24 -2.24 30.15 -1.37
CA PRO A 24 -1.42 30.42 -0.17
C PRO A 24 -1.86 29.65 1.06
N SER A 25 -3.19 29.46 1.23
CA SER A 25 -3.76 28.72 2.37
C SER A 25 -3.39 27.23 2.39
N PHE A 26 -3.17 26.63 1.23
CA PHE A 26 -2.87 25.20 1.06
C PHE A 26 -1.44 24.91 0.58
N ALA A 27 -0.64 25.96 0.34
CA ALA A 27 0.74 25.82 -0.15
C ALA A 27 1.70 25.28 0.91
N LYS A 28 1.32 25.31 2.20
CA LYS A 28 2.18 24.85 3.31
C LYS A 28 2.30 23.32 3.29
N LYS A 29 3.55 22.83 3.26
CA LYS A 29 3.85 21.40 3.30
C LYS A 29 3.28 20.70 4.53
N ASP A 30 3.21 21.40 5.67
CA ASP A 30 2.66 20.86 6.91
C ASP A 30 1.18 20.50 6.80
N PHE A 31 0.39 21.30 6.07
CA PHE A 31 -1.01 20.99 5.81
C PHE A 31 -1.18 19.63 5.14
N TRP A 32 -0.42 19.36 4.09
CA TRP A 32 -0.47 18.09 3.37
C TRP A 32 0.02 16.91 4.20
N ASN A 33 1.08 17.10 4.99
CA ASN A 33 1.59 16.08 5.90
C ASN A 33 0.57 15.69 6.98
N VAL A 34 -0.15 16.69 7.54
CA VAL A 34 -1.21 16.44 8.53
C VAL A 34 -2.41 15.75 7.88
N THR A 35 -2.81 16.20 6.68
CA THR A 35 -3.91 15.60 5.92
C THR A 35 -3.60 14.14 5.58
N GLU A 36 -2.38 13.83 5.13
CA GLU A 36 -1.95 12.46 4.85
C GLU A 36 -2.04 11.57 6.09
N LYS A 37 -1.56 12.06 7.24
CA LYS A 37 -1.67 11.34 8.52
C LYS A 37 -3.13 11.11 8.92
N LEU A 38 -4.00 12.10 8.78
CA LEU A 38 -5.42 11.97 9.06
C LEU A 38 -6.06 10.86 8.21
N VAL A 39 -5.80 10.88 6.91
CA VAL A 39 -6.32 9.86 5.98
C VAL A 39 -5.79 8.48 6.37
N PHE A 40 -4.49 8.34 6.60
CA PHE A 40 -3.84 7.06 6.88
C PHE A 40 -4.24 6.44 8.23
N TYR A 41 -4.32 7.25 9.29
CA TYR A 41 -4.56 6.76 10.65
C TYR A 41 -6.05 6.76 11.06
N VAL A 42 -6.87 7.61 10.43
CA VAL A 42 -8.26 7.80 10.86
C VAL A 42 -9.26 7.33 9.81
N LEU A 43 -9.09 7.69 8.55
CA LEU A 43 -10.10 7.42 7.52
C LEU A 43 -9.97 6.02 6.89
N PHE A 44 -8.75 5.55 6.66
CA PHE A 44 -8.54 4.23 6.05
C PHE A 44 -8.85 3.04 6.96
N PRO A 45 -8.47 3.01 8.24
CA PRO A 45 -8.73 1.84 9.07
C PRO A 45 -10.22 1.45 9.15
N PRO A 46 -11.17 2.36 9.38
CA PRO A 46 -12.60 2.02 9.36
C PRO A 46 -13.07 1.54 7.98
N LEU A 47 -12.60 2.15 6.89
CA LEU A 47 -12.94 1.74 5.53
C LEU A 47 -12.52 0.29 5.28
N ILE A 48 -11.27 -0.04 5.57
CA ILE A 48 -10.73 -1.38 5.40
C ILE A 48 -11.44 -2.39 6.29
N PHE A 49 -11.61 -2.06 7.56
CA PHE A 49 -12.32 -2.91 8.52
C PHE A 49 -13.73 -3.27 8.03
N LEU A 50 -14.53 -2.28 7.66
CA LEU A 50 -15.91 -2.49 7.19
C LEU A 50 -15.95 -3.29 5.89
N SER A 51 -15.04 -3.00 4.96
CA SER A 51 -14.98 -3.71 3.68
C SER A 51 -14.63 -5.18 3.85
N VAL A 52 -13.67 -5.51 4.72
CA VAL A 52 -13.27 -6.89 5.00
C VAL A 52 -14.34 -7.61 5.83
N ALA A 53 -14.89 -6.96 6.87
CA ALA A 53 -15.90 -7.56 7.74
C ALA A 53 -17.21 -7.89 7.01
N LYS A 54 -17.59 -7.06 6.01
CA LYS A 54 -18.81 -7.28 5.19
C LYS A 54 -18.57 -8.19 3.98
N ALA A 55 -17.31 -8.41 3.60
CA ALA A 55 -17.02 -9.23 2.43
C ALA A 55 -17.33 -10.71 2.70
N ASN A 56 -18.10 -11.33 1.81
CA ASN A 56 -18.30 -12.78 1.83
C ASN A 56 -17.08 -13.46 1.16
N LEU A 57 -15.97 -13.52 1.89
CA LEU A 57 -14.71 -14.07 1.40
C LEU A 57 -14.68 -15.58 1.63
N GLN A 58 -14.69 -16.36 0.55
CA GLN A 58 -14.49 -17.80 0.63
C GLN A 58 -12.99 -18.10 0.76
N ILE A 59 -12.60 -18.86 1.77
CA ILE A 59 -11.18 -19.17 2.09
C ILE A 59 -10.44 -19.71 0.87
N GLY A 60 -11.03 -20.60 0.09
CA GLY A 60 -10.41 -21.16 -1.11
C GLY A 60 -10.12 -20.10 -2.18
N GLN A 61 -11.06 -19.20 -2.45
CA GLN A 61 -10.87 -18.12 -3.43
C GLN A 61 -9.83 -17.09 -2.95
N CYS A 62 -9.82 -16.79 -1.66
CA CYS A 62 -8.82 -15.89 -1.07
C CYS A 62 -7.41 -16.45 -1.17
N SER A 63 -7.21 -17.74 -0.95
CA SER A 63 -5.88 -18.36 -1.03
C SER A 63 -5.33 -18.34 -2.45
N TYR A 64 -6.13 -18.64 -3.47
CA TYR A 64 -5.73 -18.52 -4.87
C TYR A 64 -5.39 -17.08 -5.27
N PHE A 65 -6.25 -16.13 -4.86
CA PHE A 65 -6.00 -14.71 -5.11
C PHE A 65 -4.69 -14.23 -4.49
N LEU A 66 -4.44 -14.57 -3.22
CA LEU A 66 -3.20 -14.21 -2.54
C LEU A 66 -1.97 -14.85 -3.19
N LEU A 67 -2.06 -16.13 -3.57
CA LEU A 67 -0.96 -16.83 -4.23
C LEU A 67 -0.60 -16.17 -5.57
N ILE A 68 -1.58 -15.89 -6.41
CA ILE A 68 -1.36 -15.21 -7.69
C ILE A 68 -0.82 -13.81 -7.48
N SER A 69 -1.40 -13.06 -6.53
CA SER A 69 -0.98 -11.69 -6.24
C SER A 69 0.45 -11.62 -5.69
N ILE A 70 0.80 -12.49 -4.75
CA ILE A 70 2.14 -12.55 -4.17
C ILE A 70 3.17 -13.00 -5.23
N SER A 71 2.82 -13.97 -6.09
CA SER A 71 3.72 -14.38 -7.17
C SER A 71 3.95 -13.26 -8.18
N ALA A 72 2.89 -12.55 -8.60
CA ALA A 72 3.02 -11.39 -9.50
C ALA A 72 3.88 -10.28 -8.89
N MET A 73 3.67 -9.97 -7.61
CA MET A 73 4.47 -8.98 -6.90
C MET A 73 5.92 -9.43 -6.70
N SER A 74 6.16 -10.72 -6.48
CA SER A 74 7.53 -11.28 -6.40
C SER A 74 8.25 -11.15 -7.74
N ILE A 75 7.57 -11.39 -8.85
CA ILE A 75 8.11 -11.16 -10.20
C ILE A 75 8.47 -9.67 -10.38
N ALA A 76 7.60 -8.75 -9.94
CA ALA A 76 7.88 -7.32 -10.00
C ALA A 76 9.13 -6.93 -9.17
N VAL A 77 9.32 -7.51 -7.99
CA VAL A 77 10.52 -7.30 -7.18
C VAL A 77 11.76 -7.83 -7.88
N ILE A 78 11.70 -9.05 -8.44
CA ILE A 78 12.82 -9.66 -9.15
C ILE A 78 13.20 -8.83 -10.38
N THR A 79 12.21 -8.42 -11.18
CA THR A 79 12.48 -7.59 -12.38
C THR A 79 13.05 -6.22 -12.01
N ALA A 80 12.54 -5.58 -10.96
CA ALA A 80 13.07 -4.32 -10.43
C ALA A 80 14.52 -4.50 -9.91
N TRP A 81 14.81 -5.63 -9.26
CA TRP A 81 16.15 -5.95 -8.79
C TRP A 81 17.12 -6.18 -9.96
N LEU A 82 16.71 -6.92 -10.98
CA LEU A 82 17.51 -7.12 -12.20
C LEU A 82 17.75 -5.79 -12.92
N ALA A 83 16.73 -4.94 -13.06
CA ALA A 83 16.86 -3.63 -13.68
C ALA A 83 17.87 -2.74 -12.93
N ASN A 84 18.02 -2.93 -11.62
CA ASN A 84 18.97 -2.16 -10.80
C ASN A 84 20.44 -2.36 -11.21
N PHE A 85 20.79 -3.48 -11.84
CA PHE A 85 22.13 -3.70 -12.37
C PHE A 85 22.44 -2.85 -13.60
N LEU A 86 21.42 -2.42 -14.34
CA LEU A 86 21.56 -1.58 -15.53
C LEU A 86 21.74 -0.10 -15.17
N ILE A 87 21.42 0.29 -13.94
CA ILE A 87 21.46 1.67 -13.48
C ILE A 87 22.89 2.00 -13.00
N LYS A 88 23.52 3.01 -13.61
CA LYS A 88 24.87 3.48 -13.25
C LYS A 88 24.79 4.75 -12.39
N GLU A 89 24.02 4.71 -11.31
CA GLU A 89 23.78 5.84 -10.42
C GLU A 89 24.29 5.56 -8.99
N SER A 90 24.16 6.55 -8.11
CA SER A 90 24.50 6.40 -6.70
C SER A 90 23.69 5.28 -6.05
N GLN A 91 24.21 4.67 -4.98
CA GLN A 91 23.49 3.60 -4.26
C GLN A 91 22.11 4.05 -3.76
N TRP A 92 21.99 5.28 -3.29
CA TRP A 92 20.73 5.86 -2.87
C TRP A 92 19.71 5.94 -4.01
N THR A 93 20.14 6.41 -5.18
CA THR A 93 19.31 6.51 -6.38
C THR A 93 18.87 5.12 -6.84
N LYS A 94 19.78 4.14 -6.89
CA LYS A 94 19.48 2.75 -7.25
C LYS A 94 18.39 2.15 -6.39
N TRP A 95 18.53 2.23 -5.07
CA TRP A 95 17.55 1.67 -4.17
C TRP A 95 16.22 2.44 -4.15
N SER A 96 16.24 3.74 -4.43
CA SER A 96 15.01 4.52 -4.61
C SER A 96 14.26 4.10 -5.88
N ILE A 97 14.95 3.89 -7.00
CA ILE A 97 14.35 3.41 -8.26
C ILE A 97 13.82 1.99 -8.10
N PHE A 98 14.59 1.12 -7.44
CA PHE A 98 14.15 -0.24 -7.12
C PHE A 98 12.80 -0.27 -6.42
N HIS A 99 12.57 0.63 -5.46
CA HIS A 99 11.28 0.76 -4.79
C HIS A 99 10.13 1.09 -5.73
N CYS A 100 10.37 1.90 -6.75
CA CYS A 100 9.35 2.27 -7.73
C CYS A 100 8.86 1.08 -8.56
N GLY A 101 9.69 0.03 -8.69
CA GLY A 101 9.39 -1.12 -9.52
C GLY A 101 8.30 -2.06 -8.97
N PHE A 102 8.04 -2.04 -7.66
CA PHE A 102 7.07 -2.93 -7.03
C PHE A 102 6.06 -2.24 -6.11
N ARG A 103 6.19 -0.92 -5.92
CA ARG A 103 5.19 -0.15 -5.17
C ARG A 103 4.09 0.34 -6.10
N PHE A 104 2.85 0.16 -5.67
CA PHE A 104 1.68 0.71 -6.34
C PHE A 104 1.00 1.76 -5.45
N ASN A 105 0.24 2.63 -6.07
CA ASN A 105 -0.55 3.64 -5.36
C ASN A 105 -1.82 3.00 -4.81
N THR A 106 -1.87 2.83 -3.49
CA THR A 106 -2.98 2.22 -2.77
C THR A 106 -4.30 2.96 -2.97
N TYR A 107 -4.26 4.30 -3.04
CA TYR A 107 -5.47 5.12 -3.22
C TYR A 107 -6.10 4.90 -4.59
N ILE A 108 -5.29 4.89 -5.64
CA ILE A 108 -5.74 4.58 -7.00
C ILE A 108 -6.24 3.14 -7.06
N GLY A 109 -5.54 2.22 -6.41
CA GLY A 109 -5.96 0.82 -6.29
C GLY A 109 -7.36 0.68 -5.70
N PHE A 110 -7.63 1.33 -4.56
CA PHE A 110 -8.95 1.32 -3.93
C PHE A 110 -10.03 1.92 -4.83
N ALA A 111 -9.75 3.04 -5.47
CA ALA A 111 -10.71 3.69 -6.36
C ALA A 111 -11.08 2.79 -7.55
N ILE A 112 -10.10 2.17 -8.20
CA ILE A 112 -10.32 1.26 -9.33
C ILE A 112 -11.07 0.01 -8.86
N CYS A 113 -10.63 -0.64 -7.78
CA CYS A 113 -11.26 -1.86 -7.28
C CYS A 113 -12.70 -1.61 -6.81
N SER A 114 -12.96 -0.47 -6.15
CA SER A 114 -14.30 -0.07 -5.76
C SER A 114 -15.22 0.12 -6.95
N THR A 115 -14.72 0.79 -8.00
CA THR A 115 -15.53 1.09 -9.20
C THR A 115 -15.82 -0.16 -10.03
N LEU A 116 -14.86 -1.09 -10.13
CA LEU A 116 -14.99 -2.28 -10.98
C LEU A 116 -15.68 -3.45 -10.28
N PHE A 117 -15.43 -3.64 -8.98
CA PHE A 117 -15.81 -4.84 -8.24
C PHE A 117 -16.58 -4.53 -6.94
N GLY A 118 -16.86 -3.25 -6.65
CA GLY A 118 -17.55 -2.81 -5.44
C GLY A 118 -16.84 -3.24 -4.16
N ASP A 119 -17.61 -3.59 -3.13
CA ASP A 119 -17.09 -3.97 -1.81
C ASP A 119 -16.18 -5.21 -1.85
N LYS A 120 -16.45 -6.17 -2.74
CA LYS A 120 -15.58 -7.33 -2.94
C LYS A 120 -14.18 -6.92 -3.42
N GLY A 121 -14.11 -5.98 -4.36
CA GLY A 121 -12.83 -5.45 -4.84
C GLY A 121 -12.02 -4.77 -3.75
N ILE A 122 -12.69 -3.97 -2.92
CA ILE A 122 -12.06 -3.32 -1.76
C ILE A 122 -11.53 -4.37 -0.77
N ALA A 123 -12.32 -5.42 -0.50
CA ALA A 123 -11.92 -6.48 0.42
C ALA A 123 -10.70 -7.28 -0.06
N TYR A 124 -10.68 -7.70 -1.33
CA TYR A 124 -9.52 -8.40 -1.92
C TYR A 124 -8.28 -7.51 -1.94
N LEU A 125 -8.41 -6.23 -2.32
CA LEU A 125 -7.30 -5.29 -2.28
C LEU A 125 -6.79 -5.07 -0.86
N SER A 126 -7.69 -4.99 0.14
CA SER A 126 -7.31 -4.86 1.55
C SER A 126 -6.50 -6.06 2.04
N LEU A 127 -6.88 -7.29 1.65
CA LEU A 127 -6.10 -8.49 1.94
C LEU A 127 -4.70 -8.43 1.30
N LEU A 128 -4.63 -8.02 0.04
CA LEU A 128 -3.35 -7.85 -0.64
C LEU A 128 -2.46 -6.83 0.08
N ILE A 129 -3.02 -5.70 0.46
CA ILE A 129 -2.32 -4.64 1.18
C ILE A 129 -1.81 -5.14 2.54
N ALA A 130 -2.63 -5.89 3.28
CA ALA A 130 -2.25 -6.44 4.58
C ALA A 130 -1.03 -7.38 4.48
N CYS A 131 -0.92 -8.15 3.40
CA CYS A 131 0.23 -9.02 3.17
C CYS A 131 1.40 -8.27 2.56
N TRP A 132 1.14 -7.43 1.53
CA TRP A 132 2.18 -6.83 0.72
C TRP A 132 2.85 -5.62 1.37
N VAL A 133 2.12 -4.77 2.07
CA VAL A 133 2.69 -3.54 2.69
C VAL A 133 3.79 -3.87 3.70
N PRO A 134 3.63 -4.85 4.62
CA PRO A 134 4.72 -5.25 5.49
C PRO A 134 5.94 -5.77 4.72
N LEU A 135 5.72 -6.64 3.73
CA LEU A 135 6.81 -7.20 2.92
C LEU A 135 7.56 -6.11 2.16
N SER A 136 6.84 -5.22 1.48
CA SER A 136 7.45 -4.12 0.74
C SER A 136 8.22 -3.17 1.65
N ASN A 137 7.74 -2.91 2.86
CA ASN A 137 8.44 -2.07 3.83
C ASN A 137 9.74 -2.72 4.34
N VAL A 138 9.76 -4.06 4.51
CA VAL A 138 10.99 -4.79 4.84
C VAL A 138 12.00 -4.67 3.71
N ILE A 139 11.59 -5.02 2.50
CA ILE A 139 12.46 -4.96 1.30
C ILE A 139 13.03 -3.55 1.15
N ALA A 140 12.16 -2.54 1.32
CA ALA A 140 12.52 -1.15 1.31
C ALA A 140 13.59 -0.80 2.35
N THR A 141 13.35 -1.17 3.60
CA THR A 141 14.25 -0.86 4.72
C THR A 141 15.60 -1.56 4.54
N VAL A 142 15.61 -2.82 4.14
CA VAL A 142 16.83 -3.58 3.86
C VAL A 142 17.64 -2.90 2.76
N GLY A 143 16.97 -2.47 1.67
CA GLY A 143 17.61 -1.77 0.57
C GLY A 143 18.25 -0.45 0.99
N LEU A 144 17.53 0.36 1.76
CA LEU A 144 18.04 1.65 2.25
C LEU A 144 19.19 1.48 3.25
N VAL A 145 19.12 0.49 4.14
CA VAL A 145 20.23 0.16 5.06
C VAL A 145 21.45 -0.29 4.27
N HIS A 146 21.27 -1.09 3.23
CA HIS A 146 22.36 -1.50 2.36
C HIS A 146 22.98 -0.32 1.62
N ALA A 147 22.18 0.60 1.06
CA ALA A 147 22.64 1.83 0.44
C ALA A 147 23.44 2.71 1.41
N SER A 148 22.96 2.87 2.63
CA SER A 148 23.62 3.64 3.70
C SER A 148 25.02 3.09 4.02
N ARG A 149 25.13 1.76 4.17
CA ARG A 149 26.43 1.10 4.44
C ARG A 149 27.44 1.30 3.32
N LEU A 150 27.01 1.17 2.07
CA LEU A 150 27.88 1.35 0.90
C LEU A 150 28.28 2.81 0.67
N SER A 151 27.48 3.76 1.16
CA SER A 151 27.74 5.21 1.05
C SER A 151 28.54 5.77 2.23
N GLY A 152 28.98 4.94 3.19
CA GLY A 152 29.77 5.38 4.36
C GLY A 152 29.00 6.28 5.35
N SER A 153 27.69 6.33 5.28
CA SER A 153 26.84 7.15 6.16
C SER A 153 26.53 6.38 7.46
N GLU A 154 27.11 6.82 8.57
CA GLU A 154 26.89 6.20 9.90
C GLU A 154 25.50 6.42 10.51
N ASN A 155 24.63 7.23 9.88
CA ASN A 155 23.28 7.50 10.36
C ASN A 155 22.31 6.36 10.01
N CYS A 156 22.64 5.13 10.42
CA CYS A 156 21.71 4.02 10.38
C CYS A 156 20.73 4.20 11.55
N GLY A 157 19.59 4.85 11.29
CA GLY A 157 18.54 5.10 12.28
C GLY A 157 18.20 3.82 13.04
N LYS A 158 17.97 3.95 14.37
CA LYS A 158 17.61 2.89 15.28
C LYS A 158 16.63 1.91 14.64
N ARG A 159 17.05 0.66 14.52
CA ARG A 159 16.29 -0.47 13.98
C ARG A 159 15.02 -0.64 14.81
N LYS A 160 13.91 0.01 14.39
CA LYS A 160 12.59 -0.34 14.96
C LYS A 160 12.38 -1.82 14.66
N ASN A 161 12.09 -2.61 15.68
CA ASN A 161 11.80 -4.02 15.50
C ASN A 161 10.72 -4.14 14.43
N PHE A 162 11.01 -4.89 13.38
CA PHE A 162 10.10 -5.10 12.23
C PHE A 162 8.69 -5.51 12.69
N LEU A 163 8.62 -6.43 13.64
CA LEU A 163 7.35 -6.89 14.22
C LEU A 163 6.54 -5.73 14.82
N VAL A 164 7.22 -4.81 15.52
CA VAL A 164 6.56 -3.62 16.09
C VAL A 164 6.05 -2.71 14.98
N ALA A 165 6.81 -2.51 13.91
CA ALA A 165 6.38 -1.68 12.78
C ALA A 165 5.17 -2.28 12.04
N VAL A 166 5.10 -3.61 11.90
CA VAL A 166 3.97 -4.33 11.31
C VAL A 166 2.74 -4.25 12.22
N LEU A 167 2.90 -4.60 13.49
CA LEU A 167 1.80 -4.61 14.47
C LEU A 167 1.30 -3.20 14.82
N SER A 168 2.12 -2.17 14.61
CA SER A 168 1.71 -0.77 14.80
C SER A 168 1.05 -0.17 13.55
N ASN A 169 0.95 -0.92 12.44
CA ASN A 169 0.33 -0.41 11.23
C ASN A 169 -1.20 -0.47 11.33
N PRO A 170 -1.91 0.66 11.34
CA PRO A 170 -3.36 0.69 11.52
C PRO A 170 -4.12 -0.02 10.42
N LEU A 171 -3.58 -0.07 9.21
CA LEU A 171 -4.22 -0.77 8.08
C LEU A 171 -4.19 -2.29 8.26
N ILE A 172 -3.08 -2.81 8.77
CA ILE A 172 -2.92 -4.24 9.07
C ILE A 172 -3.85 -4.65 10.20
N LEU A 173 -3.88 -3.86 11.29
CA LEU A 173 -4.78 -4.10 12.42
C LEU A 173 -6.24 -4.09 11.99
N ALA A 174 -6.65 -3.11 11.19
CA ALA A 174 -8.02 -3.02 10.65
C ALA A 174 -8.38 -4.24 9.79
N THR A 175 -7.45 -4.71 8.94
CA THR A 175 -7.67 -5.90 8.12
C THR A 175 -7.81 -7.17 8.98
N LEU A 176 -6.91 -7.36 9.96
CA LEU A 176 -6.97 -8.52 10.85
C LEU A 176 -8.25 -8.54 11.68
N LEU A 177 -8.67 -7.40 12.24
CA LEU A 177 -9.93 -7.28 12.97
C LEU A 177 -11.13 -7.54 12.05
N GLY A 178 -11.10 -7.03 10.82
CA GLY A 178 -12.14 -7.29 9.82
C GLY A 178 -12.27 -8.79 9.49
N LEU A 179 -11.14 -9.50 9.34
CA LEU A 179 -11.13 -10.95 9.11
C LEU A 179 -11.68 -11.75 10.30
N VAL A 180 -11.37 -11.34 11.53
CA VAL A 180 -11.92 -11.97 12.74
C VAL A 180 -13.44 -11.83 12.77
N VAL A 181 -13.97 -10.63 12.56
CA VAL A 181 -15.42 -10.38 12.54
C VAL A 181 -16.09 -11.14 11.40
N GLN A 182 -15.51 -11.15 10.22
CA GLN A 182 -16.02 -11.91 9.06
C GLN A 182 -16.06 -13.42 9.36
N SER A 183 -15.02 -13.97 10.02
CA SER A 183 -14.98 -15.38 10.41
C SER A 183 -16.08 -15.73 11.42
N ILE A 184 -16.34 -14.87 12.41
CA ILE A 184 -17.41 -15.05 13.39
C ILE A 184 -18.77 -15.01 12.70
N ASN A 185 -19.02 -14.04 11.83
CA ASN A 185 -20.27 -13.93 11.09
C ASN A 185 -20.50 -15.13 10.18
N SER A 186 -19.47 -15.66 9.53
CA SER A 186 -19.58 -16.85 8.69
C SER A 186 -19.88 -18.13 9.46
N LEU A 187 -19.50 -18.20 10.75
CA LEU A 187 -19.82 -19.31 11.64
C LEU A 187 -21.25 -19.22 12.21
N SER A 188 -21.78 -18.00 12.38
CA SER A 188 -23.13 -17.76 12.93
C SER A 188 -24.25 -17.97 11.90
N ILE A 189 -23.93 -18.08 10.60
CA ILE A 189 -24.90 -18.25 9.51
C ILE A 189 -25.01 -19.76 9.07
N LYS A 190 -24.18 -20.63 9.62
CA LYS A 190 -24.28 -22.08 9.48
C LYS A 190 -25.10 -22.70 10.62
#